data_ad6f844822471cba0e07065724c38990
#
_entry.id   ad6f844822471cba0e07065724c38990
#
_cell.length_a   1.000
_cell.length_b   1.000
_cell.length_c   1.000
_cell.angle_alpha   90.00
_cell.angle_beta   90.00
_cell.angle_gamma   90.00
#
_symmetry.space_group_name_H-M   'P 1'
#
loop_
_entity.id
_entity.type
_entity.pdbx_description
1 polymer ?
#
loop_
_entity_poly.entity_id
_entity_poly.type
_entity_poly.pdbx_seq_one_letter_code
_entity_poly.pdbx_strand_id
1 'polypeptide(L)'
;MSVKIGEFHDHGSVLTMDIPSTDTPFVRQHLRNGDTVFINNQFANYYKTPLALAMVLSHCFPTSDAVSKTADQRLDEIVAGFLDTIMTSAKLHEKELQRNESLLQNDSPARRLTIRSLVNGREIITDALFLSFKDDIWSIQLMYDTSDPIVPYHAASLLDSAVIRTDAEE
;
A
#
# COMPACT_ATOMS: atom_id res chain seq x y z
N MET A 1 5.05 -17.67 9.00
CA MET A 1 5.36 -17.04 7.70
C MET A 1 6.85 -16.72 7.62
N SER A 2 7.52 -17.17 6.57
CA SER A 2 8.92 -16.80 6.34
C SER A 2 8.97 -15.48 5.56
N VAL A 3 9.76 -14.52 6.04
CA VAL A 3 9.87 -13.20 5.44
C VAL A 3 11.32 -12.82 5.16
N LYS A 4 11.48 -11.90 4.22
CA LYS A 4 12.74 -11.21 3.94
C LYS A 4 12.46 -9.72 3.84
N ILE A 5 13.51 -8.89 3.90
CA ILE A 5 13.37 -7.44 3.74
C ILE A 5 13.30 -7.10 2.25
N GLY A 6 12.22 -6.44 1.85
CA GLY A 6 12.08 -5.84 0.52
C GLY A 6 12.48 -4.37 0.56
N GLU A 7 13.17 -3.91 -0.48
CA GLU A 7 13.58 -2.52 -0.65
C GLU A 7 12.99 -1.96 -1.94
N PHE A 8 12.39 -0.78 -1.85
CA PHE A 8 11.76 -0.10 -2.98
C PHE A 8 12.35 1.30 -3.08
N HIS A 9 13.01 1.60 -4.18
CA HIS A 9 13.75 2.85 -4.39
C HIS A 9 13.02 3.73 -5.40
N ASP A 10 12.80 5.00 -5.06
CA ASP A 10 12.26 5.99 -5.96
C ASP A 10 12.52 7.41 -5.44
N HIS A 11 12.90 8.32 -6.34
CA HIS A 11 13.06 9.77 -6.07
C HIS A 11 13.88 10.11 -4.81
N GLY A 12 14.96 9.35 -4.55
CA GLY A 12 15.86 9.62 -3.43
C GLY A 12 15.37 9.13 -2.08
N SER A 13 14.28 8.36 -2.05
CA SER A 13 13.82 7.69 -0.84
C SER A 13 13.73 6.18 -1.05
N VAL A 14 13.78 5.45 0.06
CA VAL A 14 13.68 3.99 0.08
C VAL A 14 12.62 3.59 1.07
N LEU A 15 11.64 2.83 0.62
CA LEU A 15 10.73 2.14 1.50
C LEU A 15 11.23 0.73 1.71
N THR A 16 11.38 0.31 2.97
CA THR A 16 11.68 -1.07 3.33
C THR A 16 10.52 -1.67 4.10
N MET A 17 10.24 -2.93 3.84
CA MET A 17 9.21 -3.68 4.57
C MET A 17 9.52 -5.17 4.50
N ASP A 18 8.96 -5.91 5.44
CA ASP A 18 8.97 -7.37 5.34
C ASP A 18 8.08 -7.80 4.17
N ILE A 19 8.58 -8.70 3.37
CA ILE A 19 7.82 -9.34 2.30
C ILE A 19 7.97 -10.86 2.45
N PRO A 20 7.00 -11.66 1.93
CA PRO A 20 7.15 -13.10 1.96
C PRO A 20 8.43 -13.54 1.24
N SER A 21 9.13 -14.53 1.81
CA SER A 21 10.32 -15.13 1.19
C SER A 21 9.91 -15.95 -0.02
N THR A 22 9.85 -15.27 -1.17
CA THR A 22 9.48 -15.86 -2.45
C THR A 22 10.49 -15.38 -3.51
N ASP A 23 10.70 -16.19 -4.53
CA ASP A 23 11.57 -15.84 -5.65
C ASP A 23 10.87 -14.91 -6.67
N THR A 24 9.59 -14.64 -6.50
CA THR A 24 8.84 -13.77 -7.41
C THR A 24 9.12 -12.31 -7.10
N PRO A 25 9.72 -11.56 -8.04
CA PRO A 25 10.03 -10.15 -7.82
C PRO A 25 8.79 -9.26 -7.97
N PHE A 26 8.88 -8.06 -7.38
CA PHE A 26 7.99 -6.95 -7.71
C PHE A 26 8.42 -6.37 -9.07
N VAL A 27 7.43 -6.07 -9.91
CA VAL A 27 7.66 -5.44 -11.22
C VAL A 27 7.46 -3.94 -11.10
N ARG A 28 8.50 -3.16 -11.42
CA ARG A 28 8.47 -1.70 -11.37
C ARG A 28 7.90 -1.12 -12.64
N GLN A 29 6.95 -0.21 -12.51
CA GLN A 29 6.31 0.49 -13.63
C GLN A 29 6.12 1.97 -13.29
N HIS A 30 6.22 2.83 -14.30
CA HIS A 30 5.85 4.24 -14.20
C HIS A 30 4.44 4.43 -14.72
N LEU A 31 3.62 5.15 -13.96
CA LEU A 31 2.25 5.47 -14.35
C LEU A 31 2.21 6.83 -15.05
N ARG A 32 1.12 7.08 -15.79
CA ARG A 32 0.95 8.32 -16.55
C ARG A 32 0.91 9.58 -15.68
N ASN A 33 0.43 9.45 -14.45
CA ASN A 33 0.36 10.56 -13.50
C ASN A 33 1.70 10.88 -12.83
N GLY A 34 2.77 10.14 -13.15
CA GLY A 34 4.10 10.30 -12.58
C GLY A 34 4.41 9.38 -11.40
N ASP A 35 3.43 8.66 -10.88
CA ASP A 35 3.66 7.70 -9.80
C ASP A 35 4.47 6.51 -10.30
N THR A 36 5.26 5.92 -9.40
CA THR A 36 5.95 4.66 -9.64
C THR A 36 5.25 3.58 -8.83
N VAL A 37 4.91 2.47 -9.48
CA VAL A 37 4.29 1.33 -8.81
C VAL A 37 5.19 0.10 -8.91
N PHE A 38 5.24 -0.65 -7.82
CA PHE A 38 5.88 -1.96 -7.73
C PHE A 38 4.77 -2.98 -7.48
N ILE A 39 4.55 -3.89 -8.41
CA ILE A 39 3.43 -4.83 -8.36
C ILE A 39 3.95 -6.25 -8.21
N ASN A 40 3.37 -7.00 -7.28
CA ASN A 40 3.53 -8.43 -7.19
C ASN A 40 2.15 -9.09 -7.12
N ASN A 41 1.70 -9.64 -8.24
CA ASN A 41 0.43 -10.36 -8.33
C ASN A 41 0.56 -11.85 -8.00
N GLN A 42 1.74 -12.28 -7.55
CA GLN A 42 2.01 -13.66 -7.14
C GLN A 42 1.97 -13.86 -5.62
N PHE A 43 1.60 -12.85 -4.87
CA PHE A 43 1.28 -13.00 -3.46
C PHE A 43 0.23 -14.10 -3.23
N ALA A 44 -0.65 -14.31 -4.20
CA ALA A 44 -1.63 -15.38 -4.19
C ALA A 44 -1.01 -16.77 -3.98
N ASN A 45 0.15 -17.02 -4.57
CA ASN A 45 0.83 -18.30 -4.44
C ASN A 45 1.34 -18.53 -3.02
N TYR A 46 1.77 -17.45 -2.37
CA TYR A 46 2.25 -17.51 -0.99
C TYR A 46 1.11 -17.76 0.01
N TYR A 47 0.03 -16.99 -0.12
CA TYR A 47 -1.12 -17.09 0.76
C TYR A 47 -2.11 -18.18 0.34
N LYS A 48 -1.87 -18.85 -0.78
CA LYS A 48 -2.78 -19.86 -1.34
C LYS A 48 -4.18 -19.28 -1.64
N THR A 49 -4.23 -18.00 -1.96
CA THR A 49 -5.45 -17.30 -2.33
C THR A 49 -5.31 -16.73 -3.74
N PRO A 50 -6.28 -17.00 -4.64
CA PRO A 50 -6.17 -16.61 -6.05
C PRO A 50 -6.32 -15.10 -6.28
N LEU A 51 -6.70 -14.33 -5.26
CA LEU A 51 -6.97 -12.90 -5.40
C LEU A 51 -5.98 -12.02 -4.66
N ALA A 52 -4.92 -12.57 -4.09
CA ALA A 52 -3.91 -11.78 -3.39
C ALA A 52 -3.08 -10.96 -4.38
N LEU A 53 -2.97 -9.68 -4.09
CA LEU A 53 -2.20 -8.71 -4.85
C LEU A 53 -1.47 -7.80 -3.87
N ALA A 54 -0.20 -7.52 -4.15
CA ALA A 54 0.56 -6.52 -3.41
C ALA A 54 1.04 -5.43 -4.36
N MET A 55 0.83 -4.19 -3.96
CA MET A 55 1.35 -3.02 -4.66
C MET A 55 2.05 -2.09 -3.68
N VAL A 56 3.21 -1.59 -4.08
CA VAL A 56 3.92 -0.52 -3.38
C VAL A 56 4.02 0.65 -4.36
N LEU A 57 3.56 1.82 -3.95
CA LEU A 57 3.52 3.00 -4.80
C LEU A 57 4.31 4.14 -4.19
N SER A 58 5.16 4.77 -5.00
CA SER A 58 5.74 6.08 -4.72
C SER A 58 4.92 7.11 -5.47
N HIS A 59 4.27 8.00 -4.73
CA HIS A 59 3.37 9.01 -5.29
C HIS A 59 4.15 10.27 -5.68
N CYS A 60 3.84 10.80 -6.86
CA CYS A 60 4.43 12.02 -7.38
C CYS A 60 3.51 13.21 -7.12
N PHE A 61 4.09 14.32 -6.67
CA PHE A 61 3.36 15.56 -6.45
C PHE A 61 3.98 16.69 -7.27
N PRO A 62 3.17 17.67 -7.73
CA PRO A 62 3.72 18.92 -8.24
C PRO A 62 4.57 19.61 -7.16
N THR A 63 5.66 20.26 -7.55
CA THR A 63 6.53 20.98 -6.63
C THR A 63 5.77 22.02 -5.81
N SER A 64 4.73 22.64 -6.38
CA SER A 64 3.88 23.60 -5.69
C SER A 64 3.13 22.97 -4.50
N ASP A 65 2.75 21.71 -4.57
CA ASP A 65 2.06 21.01 -3.49
C ASP A 65 3.01 20.72 -2.31
N ALA A 66 4.26 20.39 -2.59
CA ALA A 66 5.26 20.17 -1.55
C ALA A 66 5.52 21.45 -0.72
N VAL A 67 5.38 22.62 -1.33
CA VAL A 67 5.59 23.91 -0.68
C VAL A 67 4.34 24.44 0.01
N SER A 68 3.14 24.23 -0.58
CA SER A 68 1.89 24.86 -0.14
C SER A 68 1.02 23.99 0.77
N LYS A 69 1.28 22.67 0.82
CA LYS A 69 0.46 21.71 1.58
C LYS A 69 1.25 21.01 2.67
N THR A 70 0.58 20.76 3.79
CA THR A 70 1.16 19.96 4.87
C THR A 70 1.18 18.48 4.49
N ALA A 71 1.93 17.66 5.22
CA ALA A 71 1.94 16.22 5.05
C ALA A 71 0.52 15.64 5.22
N ASP A 72 -0.23 16.10 6.22
CA ASP A 72 -1.60 15.65 6.45
C ASP A 72 -2.53 16.00 5.28
N GLN A 73 -2.41 17.20 4.72
CA GLN A 73 -3.21 17.60 3.55
C GLN A 73 -2.91 16.72 2.33
N ARG A 74 -1.63 16.42 2.07
CA ARG A 74 -1.25 15.54 0.97
C ARG A 74 -1.74 14.12 1.19
N LEU A 75 -1.63 13.60 2.43
CA LEU A 75 -2.17 12.28 2.79
C LEU A 75 -3.68 12.22 2.57
N ASP A 76 -4.41 13.25 3.03
CA ASP A 76 -5.87 13.29 2.86
C ASP A 76 -6.27 13.26 1.38
N GLU A 77 -5.54 13.96 0.52
CA GLU A 77 -5.82 13.97 -0.92
C GLU A 77 -5.56 12.61 -1.57
N ILE A 78 -4.43 11.97 -1.23
CA ILE A 78 -4.09 10.65 -1.76
C ILE A 78 -5.12 9.61 -1.29
N VAL A 79 -5.49 9.64 -0.03
CA VAL A 79 -6.50 8.73 0.53
C VAL A 79 -7.87 8.95 -0.11
N ALA A 80 -8.26 10.22 -0.32
CA ALA A 80 -9.53 10.53 -0.98
C ALA A 80 -9.56 9.97 -2.41
N GLY A 81 -8.47 10.11 -3.16
CA GLY A 81 -8.36 9.56 -4.51
C GLY A 81 -8.41 8.02 -4.52
N PHE A 82 -7.73 7.39 -3.57
CA PHE A 82 -7.77 5.93 -3.39
C PHE A 82 -9.20 5.45 -3.09
N LEU A 83 -9.87 6.07 -2.12
CA LEU A 83 -11.23 5.73 -1.75
C LEU A 83 -12.19 5.92 -2.92
N ASP A 84 -12.06 7.02 -3.66
CA ASP A 84 -12.90 7.26 -4.84
C ASP A 84 -12.73 6.14 -5.87
N THR A 85 -11.48 5.75 -6.16
CA THR A 85 -11.19 4.66 -7.09
C THR A 85 -11.83 3.34 -6.64
N ILE A 86 -11.70 2.99 -5.37
CA ILE A 86 -12.27 1.75 -4.83
C ILE A 86 -13.81 1.82 -4.83
N MET A 87 -14.39 2.91 -4.33
CA MET A 87 -15.83 3.01 -4.16
C MET A 87 -16.59 3.12 -5.47
N THR A 88 -15.94 3.57 -6.54
CA THR A 88 -16.54 3.67 -7.88
C THR A 88 -16.23 2.45 -8.76
N SER A 89 -15.42 1.50 -8.30
CA SER A 89 -15.08 0.32 -9.08
C SER A 89 -16.29 -0.57 -9.31
N ALA A 90 -16.61 -0.84 -10.58
CA ALA A 90 -17.69 -1.75 -10.96
C ALA A 90 -17.38 -3.23 -10.67
N LYS A 91 -16.11 -3.56 -10.45
CA LYS A 91 -15.67 -4.94 -10.16
C LYS A 91 -15.87 -5.33 -8.71
N LEU A 92 -15.98 -4.35 -7.81
CA LEU A 92 -16.17 -4.55 -6.39
C LEU A 92 -17.62 -4.28 -6.01
N HIS A 93 -18.21 -5.17 -5.23
CA HIS A 93 -19.61 -5.08 -4.78
C HIS A 93 -19.67 -5.02 -3.26
N GLU A 94 -20.76 -4.44 -2.73
CA GLU A 94 -21.02 -4.34 -1.28
C GLU A 94 -19.81 -3.82 -0.50
N LYS A 95 -19.26 -2.70 -0.96
CA LYS A 95 -18.05 -2.11 -0.40
C LYS A 95 -18.34 -1.49 0.97
N GLU A 96 -17.46 -1.77 1.93
CA GLU A 96 -17.58 -1.27 3.30
C GLU A 96 -16.20 -0.80 3.78
N LEU A 97 -16.11 0.47 4.17
CA LEU A 97 -14.91 1.00 4.82
C LEU A 97 -14.93 0.61 6.30
N GLN A 98 -14.09 -0.34 6.68
CA GLN A 98 -14.03 -0.87 8.04
C GLN A 98 -13.05 -0.13 8.93
N ARG A 99 -12.01 0.46 8.35
CA ARG A 99 -10.97 1.17 9.09
C ARG A 99 -10.47 2.36 8.27
N ASN A 100 -10.38 3.51 8.91
CA ASN A 100 -9.75 4.70 8.35
C ASN A 100 -9.15 5.48 9.52
N GLU A 101 -7.86 5.27 9.78
CA GLU A 101 -7.17 5.80 10.95
C GLU A 101 -5.99 6.67 10.56
N SER A 102 -5.83 7.77 11.27
CA SER A 102 -4.62 8.59 11.25
C SER A 102 -3.71 8.12 12.39
N LEU A 103 -2.43 7.91 12.09
CA LEU A 103 -1.47 7.42 13.06
C LEU A 103 -0.07 7.92 12.72
N LEU A 104 0.87 7.68 13.63
CA LEU A 104 2.30 7.81 13.37
C LEU A 104 2.91 6.41 13.28
N GLN A 105 3.68 6.17 12.23
CA GLN A 105 4.45 4.94 12.09
C GLN A 105 5.93 5.31 11.96
N ASN A 106 6.73 4.94 12.95
CA ASN A 106 8.14 5.33 13.05
C ASN A 106 8.31 6.85 12.85
N ASP A 107 7.49 7.63 13.57
CA ASP A 107 7.44 9.09 13.54
C ASP A 107 6.98 9.71 12.22
N SER A 108 6.58 8.89 11.25
CA SER A 108 6.01 9.36 9.99
C SER A 108 4.49 9.46 10.08
N PRO A 109 3.88 10.61 9.69
CA PRO A 109 2.44 10.68 9.56
C PRO A 109 1.94 9.62 8.59
N ALA A 110 0.88 8.92 8.97
CA ALA A 110 0.37 7.79 8.22
C ALA A 110 -1.15 7.72 8.24
N ARG A 111 -1.71 6.96 7.29
CA ARG A 111 -3.13 6.59 7.24
C ARG A 111 -3.24 5.09 7.01
N ARG A 112 -4.08 4.44 7.78
CA ARG A 112 -4.35 3.01 7.65
C ARG A 112 -5.81 2.81 7.28
N LEU A 113 -6.06 2.09 6.18
CA LEU A 113 -7.40 1.82 5.69
C LEU A 113 -7.61 0.32 5.50
N THR A 114 -8.83 -0.13 5.80
CA THR A 114 -9.27 -1.50 5.51
C THR A 114 -10.65 -1.42 4.86
N ILE A 115 -10.77 -2.00 3.68
CA ILE A 115 -12.03 -2.03 2.92
C ILE A 115 -12.41 -3.48 2.66
N ARG A 116 -13.64 -3.81 2.99
CA ARG A 116 -14.26 -5.08 2.66
C ARG A 116 -15.10 -4.92 1.41
N SER A 117 -15.04 -5.89 0.51
CA SER A 117 -15.87 -5.92 -0.69
C SER A 117 -16.16 -7.36 -1.10
N LEU A 118 -17.03 -7.54 -2.11
CA LEU A 118 -17.28 -8.83 -2.73
C LEU A 118 -16.84 -8.77 -4.20
N VAL A 119 -16.13 -9.81 -4.63
CA VAL A 119 -15.75 -10.03 -6.02
C VAL A 119 -16.18 -11.44 -6.41
N ASN A 120 -17.11 -11.57 -7.35
CA ASN A 120 -17.68 -12.86 -7.76
C ASN A 120 -18.21 -13.68 -6.55
N GLY A 121 -18.85 -13.00 -5.59
CA GLY A 121 -19.38 -13.62 -4.39
C GLY A 121 -18.37 -13.94 -3.31
N ARG A 122 -17.08 -13.64 -3.51
CA ARG A 122 -16.02 -13.85 -2.53
C ARG A 122 -15.74 -12.57 -1.76
N GLU A 123 -15.54 -12.72 -0.45
CA GLU A 123 -15.13 -11.61 0.39
C GLU A 123 -13.66 -11.28 0.15
N ILE A 124 -13.40 -10.02 -0.20
CA ILE A 124 -12.07 -9.50 -0.45
C ILE A 124 -11.80 -8.37 0.53
N ILE A 125 -10.61 -8.39 1.11
CA ILE A 125 -10.09 -7.31 1.95
C ILE A 125 -9.02 -6.56 1.17
N THR A 126 -9.11 -5.24 1.19
CA THR A 126 -8.04 -4.35 0.75
C THR A 126 -7.51 -3.62 1.97
N ASP A 127 -6.28 -3.94 2.36
CA ASP A 127 -5.55 -3.25 3.42
C ASP A 127 -4.56 -2.29 2.79
N ALA A 128 -4.59 -1.03 3.22
CA ALA A 128 -3.72 0.00 2.69
C ALA A 128 -3.06 0.80 3.81
N LEU A 129 -1.79 1.11 3.61
CA LEU A 129 -1.01 1.99 4.46
C LEU A 129 -0.41 3.10 3.60
N PHE A 130 -0.65 4.34 4.00
CA PHE A 130 -0.09 5.54 3.36
C PHE A 130 0.87 6.19 4.35
N LEU A 131 2.12 6.40 3.92
CA LEU A 131 3.18 6.96 4.76
C LEU A 131 3.71 8.24 4.14
N SER A 132 3.79 9.31 4.92
CA SER A 132 4.45 10.54 4.52
C SER A 132 5.87 10.57 5.07
N PHE A 133 6.83 10.89 4.21
CA PHE A 133 8.24 11.04 4.60
C PHE A 133 8.81 12.25 3.86
N LYS A 134 9.13 13.32 4.61
CA LYS A 134 9.53 14.60 4.00
C LYS A 134 8.45 15.06 3.01
N ASP A 135 8.81 15.28 1.73
CA ASP A 135 7.88 15.69 0.68
C ASP A 135 7.28 14.51 -0.09
N ASP A 136 7.63 13.28 0.27
CA ASP A 136 7.21 12.07 -0.43
C ASP A 136 6.06 11.38 0.30
N ILE A 137 5.22 10.70 -0.46
CA ILE A 137 4.24 9.76 0.08
C ILE A 137 4.43 8.42 -0.60
N TRP A 138 4.49 7.38 0.20
CA TRP A 138 4.45 6.00 -0.25
C TRP A 138 3.16 5.34 0.21
N SER A 139 2.64 4.42 -0.58
CA SER A 139 1.54 3.58 -0.15
C SER A 139 1.84 2.11 -0.38
N ILE A 140 1.28 1.28 0.47
CA ILE A 140 1.31 -0.17 0.35
C ILE A 140 -0.13 -0.64 0.34
N GLN A 141 -0.50 -1.41 -0.67
CA GLN A 141 -1.86 -1.92 -0.82
C GLN A 141 -1.80 -3.44 -0.96
N LEU A 142 -2.46 -4.13 -0.05
CA LEU A 142 -2.56 -5.59 -0.05
C LEU A 142 -4.01 -5.97 -0.26
N MET A 143 -4.26 -6.88 -1.19
CA MET A 143 -5.61 -7.36 -1.51
C MET A 143 -5.63 -8.88 -1.43
N TYR A 144 -6.54 -9.43 -0.65
CA TYR A 144 -6.63 -10.86 -0.42
C TYR A 144 -8.06 -11.30 -0.11
N ASP A 145 -8.37 -12.57 -0.30
CA ASP A 145 -9.64 -13.12 0.15
C ASP A 145 -9.55 -13.59 1.60
N THR A 146 -10.67 -13.85 2.22
CA THR A 146 -10.76 -14.18 3.65
C THR A 146 -10.91 -15.67 3.91
N SER A 147 -10.63 -16.51 2.92
CA SER A 147 -10.77 -17.97 3.06
C SER A 147 -9.81 -18.58 4.08
N ASP A 148 -8.63 -17.97 4.26
CA ASP A 148 -7.65 -18.37 5.28
C ASP A 148 -7.61 -17.33 6.38
N PRO A 149 -8.01 -17.67 7.63
CA PRO A 149 -8.10 -16.70 8.72
C PRO A 149 -6.75 -16.15 9.21
N ILE A 150 -5.63 -16.74 8.81
CA ILE A 150 -4.30 -16.24 9.19
C ILE A 150 -3.82 -15.09 8.30
N VAL A 151 -4.34 -14.97 7.07
CA VAL A 151 -3.86 -13.99 6.09
C VAL A 151 -4.02 -12.54 6.56
N PRO A 152 -5.13 -12.12 7.20
CA PRO A 152 -5.25 -10.76 7.74
C PRO A 152 -4.13 -10.39 8.73
N TYR A 153 -3.70 -11.34 9.56
CA TYR A 153 -2.60 -11.11 10.51
C TYR A 153 -1.26 -10.98 9.80
N HIS A 154 -1.02 -11.78 8.78
CA HIS A 154 0.18 -11.65 7.95
C HIS A 154 0.21 -10.30 7.23
N ALA A 155 -0.90 -9.88 6.65
CA ALA A 155 -1.00 -8.59 5.98
C ALA A 155 -0.71 -7.43 6.94
N ALA A 156 -1.31 -7.45 8.13
CA ALA A 156 -1.06 -6.44 9.15
C ALA A 156 0.42 -6.40 9.55
N SER A 157 1.04 -7.55 9.75
CA SER A 157 2.46 -7.65 10.10
C SER A 157 3.37 -7.06 9.02
N LEU A 158 3.08 -7.31 7.74
CA LEU A 158 3.84 -6.74 6.63
C LEU A 158 3.71 -5.21 6.60
N LEU A 159 2.51 -4.68 6.76
CA LEU A 159 2.29 -3.23 6.78
C LEU A 159 2.97 -2.56 7.97
N ASP A 160 2.92 -3.18 9.14
CA ASP A 160 3.53 -2.65 10.36
C ASP A 160 5.06 -2.58 10.26
N SER A 161 5.68 -3.38 9.39
CA SER A 161 7.14 -3.40 9.19
C SER A 161 7.66 -2.29 8.28
N ALA A 162 6.78 -1.53 7.63
CA ALA A 162 7.18 -0.54 6.63
C ALA A 162 7.88 0.67 7.26
N VAL A 163 9.03 1.03 6.70
CA VAL A 163 9.85 2.17 7.11
C VAL A 163 10.37 2.88 5.88
N ILE A 164 10.41 4.21 5.90
CA ILE A 164 10.99 5.00 4.82
C ILE A 164 12.27 5.67 5.33
N ARG A 165 13.29 5.69 4.49
CA ARG A 165 14.55 6.40 4.74
C ARG A 165 15.02 7.15 3.50
N THR A 166 15.98 8.04 3.69
CA THR A 166 16.65 8.73 2.59
C THR A 166 17.64 7.79 1.92
N ASP A 167 17.62 7.71 0.60
CA ASP A 167 18.51 6.84 -0.18
C ASP A 167 19.98 7.26 -0.05
N ALA A 168 20.23 8.55 0.13
CA ALA A 168 21.58 9.10 0.28
C ALA A 168 22.31 8.68 1.58
N GLU A 169 21.65 7.96 2.47
CA GLU A 169 22.21 7.45 3.74
C GLU A 169 22.86 6.08 3.61
N GLU A 170 22.99 5.60 2.40
CA GLU A 170 23.62 4.32 2.11
C GLU A 170 25.15 4.37 2.26
#